data_c07f70f92e5b0fe6ea16eea22f14579a
#
_entry.id   c07f70f92e5b0fe6ea16eea22f14579a
#
_cell.length_a   1.000
_cell.length_b   1.000
_cell.length_c   1.000
_cell.angle_alpha   90.00
_cell.angle_beta   90.00
_cell.angle_gamma   90.00
#
_symmetry.space_group_name_H-M   'P 1'
#
loop_
_entity.id
_entity.type
_entity.pdbx_description
1 polymer ?
#
loop_
_entity_poly.entity_id
_entity_poly.type
_entity_poly.pdbx_seq_one_letter_code
_entity_poly.pdbx_strand_id
1 'polypeptide(L)'
;MSKKPVLLCIMDGFGWTPNETYGNAVVAAKKPFLDSLMAKYPMTTIDASGMAVGLPDGQMGNSEVGHTNMGAGRIVYQQLTLITKSIRDGEMLKNPVLVKNMKAAIDAGKAIHLMGLVGTGGVHSHADHWFGVLEMAKHLGAKNVYLHCITDGRDTDPHSGKGFLADLQAKLDELGIGKIASVSGRYYAMDRDNNWDREEKAYAAFVYGEGNHAANAQEAIEASYADDKTDEFVLPCVTCEGGRVQDGDTVIFMNFRPDRARQMTRIFCDDAFTGFERRGGRKQVHYVCMAEYDATMPNCEVAYPPVELKNVLGQYLSENGKTQLRIAETEKYAHVTFFF
;
A
#
# COMPACT_ATOMS: atom_id res chain seq x y z
N MET A 1 15.85 49.47 -5.76
CA MET A 1 16.37 48.39 -6.64
C MET A 1 15.18 47.81 -7.37
N SER A 2 15.23 47.65 -8.70
CA SER A 2 14.17 46.98 -9.46
C SER A 2 14.13 45.52 -9.03
N LYS A 3 12.92 45.00 -8.72
CA LYS A 3 12.73 43.59 -8.41
C LYS A 3 13.11 42.76 -9.66
N LYS A 4 14.03 41.79 -9.53
CA LYS A 4 14.36 40.86 -10.61
C LYS A 4 13.49 39.62 -10.41
N PRO A 5 12.58 39.31 -11.32
CA PRO A 5 11.79 38.07 -11.24
C PRO A 5 12.67 36.85 -11.51
N VAL A 6 12.33 35.73 -10.86
CA VAL A 6 12.89 34.41 -11.14
C VAL A 6 11.80 33.58 -11.80
N LEU A 7 12.12 32.92 -12.90
CA LEU A 7 11.23 31.99 -13.60
C LEU A 7 11.73 30.56 -13.39
N LEU A 8 10.90 29.72 -12.79
CA LEU A 8 11.06 28.27 -12.83
C LEU A 8 10.18 27.74 -13.97
N CYS A 9 10.79 27.27 -15.04
CA CYS A 9 10.08 26.68 -16.19
C CYS A 9 10.25 25.16 -16.15
N ILE A 10 9.15 24.44 -15.88
CA ILE A 10 9.13 22.97 -15.84
C ILE A 10 8.65 22.49 -17.20
N MET A 11 9.53 21.82 -17.95
CA MET A 11 9.21 21.17 -19.21
C MET A 11 8.91 19.70 -18.94
N ASP A 12 7.68 19.44 -18.49
CA ASP A 12 7.22 18.12 -18.05
C ASP A 12 7.26 17.11 -19.22
N GLY A 13 7.82 15.93 -18.98
CA GLY A 13 7.99 14.89 -19.99
C GLY A 13 9.10 15.15 -21.01
N PHE A 14 9.86 16.26 -20.87
CA PHE A 14 10.92 16.62 -21.83
C PHE A 14 12.01 15.55 -21.95
N GLY A 15 12.40 14.93 -20.84
CA GLY A 15 13.40 13.85 -20.78
C GLY A 15 14.71 14.16 -21.53
N TRP A 16 15.83 13.85 -20.96
CA TRP A 16 17.12 14.06 -21.60
C TRP A 16 17.93 12.77 -21.66
N THR A 17 18.44 12.42 -22.86
CA THR A 17 19.39 11.33 -23.05
C THR A 17 20.41 11.74 -24.10
N PRO A 18 21.70 11.65 -23.80
CA PRO A 18 22.73 12.11 -24.75
C PRO A 18 22.95 11.13 -25.90
N ASN A 19 22.63 9.87 -25.73
CA ASN A 19 23.10 8.78 -26.58
C ASN A 19 22.02 8.17 -27.48
N GLU A 20 20.76 8.53 -27.32
CA GLU A 20 19.65 7.89 -28.02
C GLU A 20 18.98 8.86 -28.99
N THR A 21 19.17 8.60 -30.29
CA THR A 21 18.63 9.45 -31.34
C THR A 21 17.38 8.87 -31.98
N TYR A 22 17.19 7.56 -31.95
CA TYR A 22 16.03 6.91 -32.54
C TYR A 22 14.81 7.05 -31.61
N GLY A 23 13.70 7.53 -32.18
CA GLY A 23 12.47 7.73 -31.43
C GLY A 23 12.49 8.88 -30.41
N ASN A 24 13.58 9.62 -30.28
CA ASN A 24 13.72 10.73 -29.35
C ASN A 24 13.32 12.06 -29.99
N ALA A 25 12.08 12.49 -29.73
CA ALA A 25 11.54 13.73 -30.26
C ALA A 25 12.32 14.99 -29.81
N VAL A 26 12.86 14.98 -28.59
CA VAL A 26 13.66 16.09 -28.05
C VAL A 26 14.95 16.28 -28.84
N VAL A 27 15.64 15.20 -29.18
CA VAL A 27 16.87 15.25 -29.99
C VAL A 27 16.54 15.63 -31.43
N ALA A 28 15.47 15.11 -32.00
CA ALA A 28 15.07 15.36 -33.38
C ALA A 28 14.49 16.79 -33.59
N ALA A 29 14.02 17.46 -32.56
CA ALA A 29 13.39 18.77 -32.65
C ALA A 29 14.41 19.87 -33.01
N LYS A 30 14.00 20.82 -33.82
CA LYS A 30 14.72 22.08 -34.06
C LYS A 30 14.50 23.01 -32.87
N LYS A 31 15.47 23.08 -31.96
CA LYS A 31 15.38 23.84 -30.71
C LYS A 31 16.61 24.75 -30.46
N PRO A 32 16.97 25.62 -31.42
CA PRO A 32 18.24 26.35 -31.38
C PRO A 32 18.41 27.22 -30.13
N PHE A 33 17.31 27.75 -29.58
CA PHE A 33 17.36 28.54 -28.36
C PHE A 33 17.70 27.69 -27.13
N LEU A 34 17.03 26.55 -26.96
CA LEU A 34 17.35 25.62 -25.85
C LEU A 34 18.77 25.06 -25.98
N ASP A 35 19.18 24.70 -27.17
CA ASP A 35 20.55 24.24 -27.43
C ASP A 35 21.58 25.32 -27.06
N SER A 36 21.30 26.59 -27.36
CA SER A 36 22.17 27.71 -26.95
C SER A 36 22.19 27.92 -25.44
N LEU A 37 21.10 27.72 -24.72
CA LEU A 37 21.06 27.78 -23.27
C LEU A 37 21.90 26.65 -22.63
N MET A 38 21.72 25.42 -23.11
CA MET A 38 22.47 24.27 -22.65
C MET A 38 24.00 24.42 -22.87
N ALA A 39 24.38 25.05 -23.96
CA ALA A 39 25.80 25.31 -24.27
C ALA A 39 26.41 26.44 -23.43
N LYS A 40 25.61 27.43 -23.02
CA LYS A 40 26.09 28.68 -22.40
C LYS A 40 26.01 28.68 -20.90
N TYR A 41 25.03 28.01 -20.32
CA TYR A 41 24.74 28.05 -18.88
C TYR A 41 25.04 26.70 -18.21
N PRO A 42 25.27 26.68 -16.90
CA PRO A 42 25.46 25.44 -16.17
C PRO A 42 24.28 24.49 -16.34
N MET A 43 24.55 23.23 -16.59
CA MET A 43 23.59 22.18 -16.75
C MET A 43 23.96 20.99 -15.86
N THR A 44 22.96 20.36 -15.27
CA THR A 44 23.10 19.09 -14.55
C THR A 44 21.89 18.20 -14.82
N THR A 45 22.01 16.93 -14.51
CA THR A 45 20.93 15.96 -14.59
C THR A 45 20.50 15.54 -13.18
N ILE A 46 19.23 15.22 -13.03
CA ILE A 46 18.67 14.62 -11.83
C ILE A 46 17.92 13.36 -12.24
N ASP A 47 17.89 12.37 -11.33
CA ASP A 47 17.11 11.16 -11.54
C ASP A 47 15.61 11.49 -11.45
N ALA A 48 14.83 10.91 -12.37
CA ALA A 48 13.39 11.11 -12.47
C ALA A 48 12.58 9.82 -12.30
N SER A 49 13.17 8.74 -11.76
CA SER A 49 12.57 7.44 -11.61
C SER A 49 13.05 6.73 -10.34
N GLY A 50 12.39 5.67 -9.95
CA GLY A 50 12.76 4.81 -8.84
C GLY A 50 12.89 5.52 -7.50
N MET A 51 13.77 5.02 -6.65
CA MET A 51 13.97 5.51 -5.27
C MET A 51 14.35 6.98 -5.19
N ALA A 52 15.00 7.51 -6.21
CA ALA A 52 15.40 8.92 -6.26
C ALA A 52 14.22 9.90 -6.27
N VAL A 53 13.03 9.41 -6.64
CA VAL A 53 11.79 10.19 -6.64
C VAL A 53 10.70 9.59 -5.73
N GLY A 54 11.06 8.61 -4.89
CA GLY A 54 10.15 7.99 -3.92
C GLY A 54 9.27 6.87 -4.48
N LEU A 55 9.64 6.32 -5.63
CA LEU A 55 8.99 5.18 -6.28
C LEU A 55 9.83 3.89 -6.10
N PRO A 56 9.26 2.70 -6.31
CA PRO A 56 10.04 1.47 -6.36
C PRO A 56 11.15 1.51 -7.42
N ASP A 57 12.22 0.76 -7.17
CA ASP A 57 13.32 0.63 -8.13
C ASP A 57 12.80 0.13 -9.49
N GLY A 58 13.28 0.75 -10.57
CA GLY A 58 12.87 0.45 -11.94
C GLY A 58 11.53 1.05 -12.38
N GLN A 59 10.77 1.67 -11.49
CA GLN A 59 9.53 2.35 -11.85
C GLN A 59 9.81 3.74 -12.42
N MET A 60 9.27 4.00 -13.61
CA MET A 60 9.36 5.32 -14.25
C MET A 60 8.59 6.37 -13.44
N GLY A 61 9.17 7.57 -13.31
CA GLY A 61 8.50 8.71 -12.70
C GLY A 61 7.29 9.21 -13.48
N ASN A 62 6.56 10.09 -12.86
CA ASN A 62 5.39 10.75 -13.44
C ASN A 62 5.29 12.20 -12.96
N SER A 63 4.37 12.96 -13.56
CA SER A 63 4.21 14.39 -13.27
C SER A 63 3.86 14.67 -11.80
N GLU A 64 2.97 13.87 -11.20
CA GLU A 64 2.56 14.04 -9.79
C GLU A 64 3.77 13.94 -8.86
N VAL A 65 4.49 12.82 -8.96
CA VAL A 65 5.68 12.57 -8.13
C VAL A 65 6.76 13.62 -8.36
N GLY A 66 7.02 14.00 -9.60
CA GLY A 66 8.02 15.01 -9.94
C GLY A 66 7.70 16.38 -9.35
N HIS A 67 6.46 16.86 -9.50
CA HIS A 67 6.03 18.16 -8.96
C HIS A 67 6.01 18.13 -7.42
N THR A 68 5.53 17.03 -6.81
CA THR A 68 5.55 16.88 -5.36
C THR A 68 6.97 16.97 -4.79
N ASN A 69 7.94 16.29 -5.40
CA ASN A 69 9.33 16.33 -4.94
C ASN A 69 9.96 17.72 -5.13
N MET A 70 9.70 18.38 -6.26
CA MET A 70 10.18 19.75 -6.49
C MET A 70 9.55 20.73 -5.50
N GLY A 71 8.24 20.68 -5.29
CA GLY A 71 7.52 21.52 -4.34
C GLY A 71 7.94 21.30 -2.90
N ALA A 72 8.16 20.04 -2.52
CA ALA A 72 8.61 19.66 -1.18
C ALA A 72 10.09 19.94 -0.92
N GLY A 73 10.91 20.04 -1.98
CA GLY A 73 12.38 20.18 -1.87
C GLY A 73 13.05 18.94 -1.26
N ARG A 74 12.40 17.80 -1.28
CA ARG A 74 12.87 16.51 -0.73
C ARG A 74 12.16 15.34 -1.38
N ILE A 75 12.73 14.14 -1.26
CA ILE A 75 12.08 12.93 -1.75
C ILE A 75 10.84 12.62 -0.90
N VAL A 76 9.69 12.52 -1.55
CA VAL A 76 8.41 12.12 -0.95
C VAL A 76 8.12 10.68 -1.38
N TYR A 77 8.28 9.75 -0.45
CA TYR A 77 8.07 8.33 -0.74
C TYR A 77 6.58 8.01 -0.86
N GLN A 78 6.21 7.32 -1.94
CA GLN A 78 4.89 6.70 -2.09
C GLN A 78 4.72 5.56 -1.07
N GLN A 79 3.48 5.21 -0.69
CA GLN A 79 3.21 4.28 0.41
C GLN A 79 3.95 2.95 0.27
N LEU A 80 3.94 2.33 -0.91
CA LEU A 80 4.68 1.10 -1.17
C LEU A 80 6.17 1.27 -0.83
N THR A 81 6.78 2.32 -1.36
CA THR A 81 8.20 2.59 -1.19
C THR A 81 8.54 2.97 0.26
N LEU A 82 7.66 3.75 0.90
CA LEU A 82 7.82 4.15 2.30
C LEU A 82 7.87 2.94 3.22
N ILE A 83 6.92 2.01 3.07
CA ILE A 83 6.85 0.80 3.89
C ILE A 83 8.05 -0.11 3.60
N THR A 84 8.37 -0.34 2.32
CA THR A 84 9.53 -1.15 1.91
C THR A 84 10.83 -0.57 2.47
N LYS A 85 11.02 0.76 2.38
CA LYS A 85 12.18 1.44 2.97
C LYS A 85 12.21 1.28 4.48
N SER A 86 11.08 1.44 5.16
CA SER A 86 10.97 1.26 6.61
C SER A 86 11.40 -0.15 7.06
N ILE A 87 11.11 -1.19 6.26
CA ILE A 87 11.58 -2.56 6.51
C ILE A 87 13.10 -2.64 6.33
N ARG A 88 13.61 -2.19 5.18
CA ARG A 88 15.05 -2.24 4.86
C ARG A 88 15.92 -1.53 5.89
N ASP A 89 15.46 -0.38 6.38
CA ASP A 89 16.18 0.44 7.36
C ASP A 89 15.96 -0.04 8.81
N GLY A 90 15.13 -1.07 9.04
CA GLY A 90 14.76 -1.55 10.37
C GLY A 90 13.82 -0.64 11.17
N GLU A 91 13.30 0.43 10.54
CA GLU A 91 12.42 1.39 11.21
C GLU A 91 11.01 0.81 11.45
N MET A 92 10.57 -0.18 10.65
CA MET A 92 9.30 -0.88 10.90
C MET A 92 9.25 -1.49 12.30
N LEU A 93 10.36 -2.05 12.78
CA LEU A 93 10.45 -2.65 14.13
C LEU A 93 10.21 -1.65 15.28
N LYS A 94 10.30 -0.36 14.97
CA LYS A 94 10.09 0.76 15.91
C LYS A 94 8.77 1.48 15.67
N ASN A 95 7.97 1.05 14.70
CA ASN A 95 6.69 1.70 14.39
C ASN A 95 5.78 1.66 15.63
N PRO A 96 5.41 2.81 16.21
CA PRO A 96 4.76 2.84 17.52
C PRO A 96 3.38 2.20 17.52
N VAL A 97 2.65 2.29 16.39
CA VAL A 97 1.30 1.72 16.25
C VAL A 97 1.37 0.20 16.15
N LEU A 98 2.27 -0.33 15.32
CA LEU A 98 2.46 -1.78 15.20
C LEU A 98 2.97 -2.39 16.53
N VAL A 99 4.00 -1.77 17.14
CA VAL A 99 4.54 -2.23 18.43
C VAL A 99 3.47 -2.25 19.52
N LYS A 100 2.72 -1.14 19.66
CA LYS A 100 1.67 -1.01 20.67
C LYS A 100 0.62 -2.11 20.53
N ASN A 101 0.06 -2.28 19.33
CA ASN A 101 -1.06 -3.19 19.12
C ASN A 101 -0.64 -4.66 19.14
N MET A 102 0.53 -4.99 18.59
CA MET A 102 1.06 -6.36 18.71
C MET A 102 1.34 -6.74 20.16
N LYS A 103 1.98 -5.85 20.94
CA LYS A 103 2.23 -6.09 22.36
C LYS A 103 0.95 -6.24 23.15
N ALA A 104 -0.09 -5.44 22.86
CA ALA A 104 -1.38 -5.59 23.52
C ALA A 104 -1.95 -7.01 23.39
N ALA A 105 -1.89 -7.60 22.19
CA ALA A 105 -2.32 -8.99 21.98
C ALA A 105 -1.38 -9.99 22.70
N ILE A 106 -0.07 -9.82 22.56
CA ILE A 106 0.93 -10.72 23.16
C ILE A 106 0.79 -10.76 24.68
N ASP A 107 0.73 -9.60 25.34
CA ASP A 107 0.65 -9.47 26.79
C ASP A 107 -0.67 -10.03 27.35
N ALA A 108 -1.75 -9.94 26.56
CA ALA A 108 -3.05 -10.52 26.89
C ALA A 108 -3.19 -12.01 26.52
N GLY A 109 -2.16 -12.64 25.94
CA GLY A 109 -2.23 -14.02 25.43
C GLY A 109 -3.17 -14.22 24.27
N LYS A 110 -3.50 -13.14 23.54
CA LYS A 110 -4.38 -13.08 22.38
C LYS A 110 -3.62 -13.31 21.08
N ALA A 111 -4.36 -13.37 19.97
CA ALA A 111 -3.79 -13.59 18.64
C ALA A 111 -3.50 -12.28 17.90
N ILE A 112 -2.56 -12.37 16.96
CA ILE A 112 -2.30 -11.37 15.94
C ILE A 112 -2.78 -11.95 14.60
N HIS A 113 -3.68 -11.25 13.95
CA HIS A 113 -4.19 -11.60 12.62
C HIS A 113 -3.62 -10.65 11.58
N LEU A 114 -2.96 -11.19 10.55
CA LEU A 114 -2.59 -10.43 9.37
C LEU A 114 -3.61 -10.73 8.28
N MET A 115 -4.22 -9.70 7.72
CA MET A 115 -5.24 -9.84 6.69
C MET A 115 -4.88 -8.96 5.49
N GLY A 116 -5.03 -9.46 4.28
CA GLY A 116 -4.81 -8.64 3.08
C GLY A 116 -4.40 -9.42 1.85
N LEU A 117 -4.16 -8.70 0.77
CA LEU A 117 -3.77 -9.26 -0.52
C LEU A 117 -2.35 -9.80 -0.45
N VAL A 118 -2.16 -11.03 -0.92
CA VAL A 118 -0.85 -11.70 -0.95
C VAL A 118 -0.32 -11.73 -2.38
N GLY A 119 0.88 -11.18 -2.60
CA GLY A 119 1.51 -11.17 -3.91
C GLY A 119 2.56 -10.08 -4.06
N THR A 120 3.19 -10.03 -5.23
CA THR A 120 4.27 -9.09 -5.57
C THR A 120 3.82 -7.96 -6.50
N GLY A 121 2.52 -7.87 -6.83
CA GLY A 121 1.99 -6.89 -7.78
C GLY A 121 2.16 -5.42 -7.36
N GLY A 122 2.26 -5.15 -6.05
CA GLY A 122 2.58 -3.82 -5.53
C GLY A 122 1.49 -2.76 -5.73
N VAL A 123 0.27 -3.16 -6.10
CA VAL A 123 -0.85 -2.23 -6.31
C VAL A 123 -1.63 -1.98 -5.02
N HIS A 124 -1.94 -3.02 -4.25
CA HIS A 124 -2.70 -2.94 -3.01
C HIS A 124 -1.89 -3.34 -1.78
N SER A 125 -0.99 -4.30 -1.95
CA SER A 125 -0.11 -4.87 -0.93
C SER A 125 1.17 -5.39 -1.59
N HIS A 126 2.15 -5.82 -0.80
CA HIS A 126 3.37 -6.44 -1.29
C HIS A 126 3.85 -7.54 -0.34
N ALA A 127 4.34 -8.66 -0.87
CA ALA A 127 4.80 -9.80 -0.08
C ALA A 127 5.89 -9.44 0.94
N ASP A 128 6.84 -8.58 0.58
CA ASP A 128 7.89 -8.13 1.50
C ASP A 128 7.33 -7.46 2.76
N HIS A 129 6.16 -6.80 2.65
CA HIS A 129 5.53 -6.17 3.81
C HIS A 129 4.99 -7.22 4.79
N TRP A 130 4.43 -8.31 4.26
CA TRP A 130 4.01 -9.45 5.06
C TRP A 130 5.19 -10.07 5.80
N PHE A 131 6.31 -10.27 5.10
CA PHE A 131 7.52 -10.82 5.69
C PHE A 131 8.07 -9.91 6.80
N GLY A 132 8.13 -8.61 6.55
CA GLY A 132 8.58 -7.64 7.56
C GLY A 132 7.71 -7.62 8.82
N VAL A 133 6.38 -7.68 8.66
CA VAL A 133 5.44 -7.71 9.81
C VAL A 133 5.52 -9.05 10.54
N LEU A 134 5.72 -10.17 9.85
CA LEU A 134 5.96 -11.48 10.47
C LEU A 134 7.27 -11.53 11.28
N GLU A 135 8.35 -10.99 10.71
CA GLU A 135 9.64 -10.86 11.42
C GLU A 135 9.50 -10.00 12.68
N MET A 136 8.74 -8.89 12.57
CA MET A 136 8.41 -8.06 13.72
C MET A 136 7.62 -8.82 14.78
N ALA A 137 6.59 -9.59 14.40
CA ALA A 137 5.80 -10.39 15.31
C ALA A 137 6.68 -11.42 16.06
N LYS A 138 7.58 -12.10 15.34
CA LYS A 138 8.58 -13.00 15.95
C LYS A 138 9.51 -12.27 16.90
N HIS A 139 10.04 -11.12 16.49
CA HIS A 139 10.95 -10.30 17.32
C HIS A 139 10.28 -9.87 18.62
N LEU A 140 8.99 -9.54 18.59
CA LEU A 140 8.21 -9.18 19.78
C LEU A 140 7.77 -10.39 20.64
N GLY A 141 8.02 -11.62 20.19
CA GLY A 141 7.71 -12.85 20.92
C GLY A 141 6.27 -13.34 20.75
N ALA A 142 5.59 -12.97 19.65
CA ALA A 142 4.26 -13.47 19.34
C ALA A 142 4.24 -15.01 19.20
N LYS A 143 3.22 -15.65 19.78
CA LYS A 143 3.02 -17.10 19.70
C LYS A 143 1.85 -17.47 18.81
N ASN A 144 0.78 -16.67 18.85
CA ASN A 144 -0.45 -16.91 18.12
C ASN A 144 -0.55 -15.90 16.98
N VAL A 145 -0.14 -16.29 15.79
CA VAL A 145 -0.21 -15.46 14.58
C VAL A 145 -1.00 -16.21 13.51
N TYR A 146 -2.02 -15.57 12.95
CA TYR A 146 -2.87 -16.14 11.92
C TYR A 146 -2.95 -15.23 10.70
N LEU A 147 -2.96 -15.83 9.51
CA LEU A 147 -2.97 -15.10 8.25
C LEU A 147 -4.26 -15.37 7.49
N HIS A 148 -4.95 -14.30 7.14
CA HIS A 148 -6.11 -14.31 6.26
C HIS A 148 -5.69 -13.81 4.89
N CYS A 149 -5.32 -14.75 4.03
CA CYS A 149 -4.72 -14.47 2.73
C CYS A 149 -5.80 -14.16 1.69
N ILE A 150 -5.68 -12.99 1.05
CA ILE A 150 -6.53 -12.61 -0.06
C ILE A 150 -5.71 -12.79 -1.35
N THR A 151 -6.22 -13.60 -2.30
CA THR A 151 -5.58 -13.87 -3.59
C THR A 151 -6.00 -12.83 -4.63
N ASP A 152 -5.11 -12.52 -5.57
CA ASP A 152 -5.24 -11.41 -6.51
C ASP A 152 -5.86 -11.81 -7.85
N GLY A 153 -5.07 -12.33 -8.78
CA GLY A 153 -5.49 -12.72 -10.12
C GLY A 153 -5.97 -11.60 -11.04
N ARG A 154 -5.76 -10.32 -10.65
CA ARG A 154 -6.16 -9.16 -11.42
C ARG A 154 -5.00 -8.19 -11.68
N ASP A 155 -4.20 -7.91 -10.66
CA ASP A 155 -2.98 -7.11 -10.76
C ASP A 155 -1.74 -8.02 -10.91
N THR A 156 -1.94 -9.33 -10.76
CA THR A 156 -0.99 -10.41 -11.01
C THR A 156 -1.63 -11.47 -11.91
N ASP A 157 -0.84 -12.45 -12.39
CA ASP A 157 -1.35 -13.56 -13.21
C ASP A 157 -2.48 -14.30 -12.46
N PRO A 158 -3.56 -14.71 -13.17
CA PRO A 158 -4.73 -15.34 -12.57
C PRO A 158 -4.50 -16.65 -11.79
N HIS A 159 -3.34 -17.27 -11.93
CA HIS A 159 -2.96 -18.52 -11.26
C HIS A 159 -1.65 -18.41 -10.48
N SER A 160 -1.20 -17.18 -10.19
CA SER A 160 0.04 -16.94 -9.44
C SER A 160 -0.12 -17.12 -7.92
N GLY A 161 -1.34 -17.07 -7.42
CA GLY A 161 -1.64 -17.13 -5.99
C GLY A 161 -1.12 -18.38 -5.31
N LYS A 162 -1.11 -19.53 -6.00
CA LYS A 162 -0.52 -20.76 -5.51
C LYS A 162 0.96 -20.59 -5.13
N GLY A 163 1.73 -19.92 -5.98
CA GLY A 163 3.14 -19.63 -5.72
C GLY A 163 3.31 -18.67 -4.53
N PHE A 164 2.54 -17.59 -4.49
CA PHE A 164 2.62 -16.63 -3.40
C PHE A 164 2.23 -17.21 -2.04
N LEU A 165 1.24 -18.10 -1.99
CA LEU A 165 0.87 -18.81 -0.75
C LEU A 165 1.97 -19.80 -0.32
N ALA A 166 2.65 -20.44 -1.28
CA ALA A 166 3.79 -21.33 -0.99
C ALA A 166 4.97 -20.52 -0.40
N ASP A 167 5.31 -19.37 -0.99
CA ASP A 167 6.37 -18.49 -0.49
C ASP A 167 6.06 -18.00 0.91
N LEU A 168 4.80 -17.63 1.16
CA LEU A 168 4.36 -17.21 2.48
C LEU A 168 4.44 -18.33 3.51
N GLN A 169 4.02 -19.56 3.14
CA GLN A 169 4.15 -20.72 4.01
C GLN A 169 5.63 -21.03 4.32
N ALA A 170 6.51 -20.99 3.31
CA ALA A 170 7.95 -21.17 3.51
C ALA A 170 8.52 -20.14 4.50
N LYS A 171 8.06 -18.89 4.43
CA LYS A 171 8.47 -17.85 5.40
C LYS A 171 7.96 -18.14 6.80
N LEU A 172 6.73 -18.64 6.96
CA LEU A 172 6.20 -19.05 8.26
C LEU A 172 7.02 -20.20 8.87
N ASP A 173 7.40 -21.17 8.03
CA ASP A 173 8.21 -22.34 8.44
C ASP A 173 9.62 -21.89 8.85
N GLU A 174 10.27 -20.98 8.09
CA GLU A 174 11.56 -20.37 8.42
C GLU A 174 11.51 -19.66 9.79
N LEU A 175 10.45 -18.87 9.99
CA LEU A 175 10.29 -18.11 11.22
C LEU A 175 9.84 -18.99 12.40
N GLY A 176 9.23 -20.12 12.15
CA GLY A 176 8.67 -21.01 13.19
C GLY A 176 7.48 -20.39 13.91
N ILE A 177 6.74 -19.47 13.27
CA ILE A 177 5.54 -18.85 13.83
C ILE A 177 4.46 -18.71 12.76
N GLY A 178 3.22 -18.67 13.22
CA GLY A 178 2.06 -18.35 12.37
C GLY A 178 1.50 -19.54 11.61
N LYS A 179 0.26 -19.35 11.14
CA LYS A 179 -0.47 -20.30 10.29
C LYS A 179 -1.36 -19.53 9.33
N ILE A 180 -1.48 -20.00 8.10
CA ILE A 180 -2.50 -19.48 7.19
C ILE A 180 -3.85 -20.01 7.69
N ALA A 181 -4.74 -19.12 8.10
CA ALA A 181 -6.02 -19.42 8.71
C ALA A 181 -7.17 -19.47 7.68
N SER A 182 -7.05 -18.67 6.62
CA SER A 182 -8.02 -18.68 5.54
C SER A 182 -7.43 -18.17 4.23
N VAL A 183 -8.02 -18.59 3.12
CA VAL A 183 -7.73 -18.10 1.77
C VAL A 183 -9.04 -17.64 1.14
N SER A 184 -9.04 -16.47 0.50
CA SER A 184 -10.22 -15.90 -0.18
C SER A 184 -9.79 -15.06 -1.37
N GLY A 185 -10.48 -15.14 -2.48
CA GLY A 185 -10.25 -14.25 -3.61
C GLY A 185 -10.65 -12.81 -3.30
N ARG A 186 -9.96 -11.86 -3.94
CA ARG A 186 -10.23 -10.42 -3.77
C ARG A 186 -11.66 -10.02 -4.16
N TYR A 187 -12.33 -10.81 -5.00
CA TYR A 187 -13.72 -10.60 -5.36
C TYR A 187 -14.65 -10.60 -4.15
N TYR A 188 -14.31 -11.38 -3.10
CA TYR A 188 -15.08 -11.49 -1.86
C TYR A 188 -14.60 -10.55 -0.76
N ALA A 189 -13.28 -10.42 -0.60
CA ALA A 189 -12.71 -9.73 0.56
C ALA A 189 -12.21 -8.31 0.27
N MET A 190 -12.36 -7.82 -0.96
CA MET A 190 -11.89 -6.51 -1.39
C MET A 190 -12.88 -5.84 -2.35
N ASP A 191 -14.16 -5.95 -2.08
CA ASP A 191 -15.19 -5.21 -2.81
C ASP A 191 -15.07 -3.70 -2.52
N ARG A 192 -15.57 -2.85 -3.42
CA ARG A 192 -15.61 -1.40 -3.26
C ARG A 192 -16.93 -0.76 -3.69
N ASP A 193 -17.87 -1.60 -4.11
CA ASP A 193 -19.13 -1.18 -4.72
C ASP A 193 -20.34 -1.53 -3.84
N ASN A 194 -20.10 -1.84 -2.53
CA ASN A 194 -21.09 -2.19 -1.52
C ASN A 194 -21.85 -3.50 -1.83
N ASN A 195 -21.18 -4.47 -2.45
CA ASN A 195 -21.71 -5.82 -2.60
C ASN A 195 -21.48 -6.60 -1.29
N TRP A 196 -22.26 -6.26 -0.27
CA TRP A 196 -22.06 -6.76 1.09
C TRP A 196 -22.19 -8.28 1.21
N ASP A 197 -22.96 -8.92 0.34
CA ASP A 197 -23.08 -10.37 0.24
C ASP A 197 -21.76 -11.09 -0.08
N ARG A 198 -20.83 -10.40 -0.73
CA ARG A 198 -19.46 -10.89 -0.99
C ARG A 198 -18.60 -10.76 0.25
N GLU A 199 -18.54 -9.56 0.80
CA GLU A 199 -17.75 -9.24 2.00
C GLU A 199 -18.22 -10.06 3.21
N GLU A 200 -19.52 -10.32 3.36
CA GLU A 200 -20.08 -11.17 4.42
C GLU A 200 -19.50 -12.59 4.39
N LYS A 201 -19.34 -13.17 3.20
CA LYS A 201 -18.74 -14.52 3.05
C LYS A 201 -17.29 -14.54 3.53
N ALA A 202 -16.50 -13.53 3.17
CA ALA A 202 -15.12 -13.42 3.60
C ALA A 202 -15.05 -13.17 5.13
N TYR A 203 -15.85 -12.25 5.64
CA TYR A 203 -15.96 -11.98 7.07
C TYR A 203 -16.38 -13.22 7.87
N ALA A 204 -17.34 -14.02 7.35
CA ALA A 204 -17.76 -15.26 7.97
C ALA A 204 -16.62 -16.28 8.10
N ALA A 205 -15.77 -16.39 7.08
CA ALA A 205 -14.58 -17.23 7.16
C ALA A 205 -13.57 -16.72 8.21
N PHE A 206 -13.36 -15.41 8.27
CA PHE A 206 -12.39 -14.81 9.20
C PHE A 206 -12.85 -14.87 10.66
N VAL A 207 -14.15 -14.67 10.91
CA VAL A 207 -14.68 -14.46 12.26
C VAL A 207 -15.45 -15.68 12.80
N TYR A 208 -16.20 -16.35 11.94
CA TYR A 208 -17.03 -17.49 12.37
C TYR A 208 -16.40 -18.84 12.03
N GLY A 209 -15.40 -18.85 11.13
CA GLY A 209 -14.80 -20.08 10.61
C GLY A 209 -15.76 -20.82 9.67
N GLU A 210 -16.60 -20.08 8.95
CA GLU A 210 -17.57 -20.60 8.01
C GLU A 210 -17.10 -20.41 6.56
N GLY A 211 -17.56 -21.29 5.68
CA GLY A 211 -17.18 -21.31 4.28
C GLY A 211 -16.70 -22.69 3.85
N ASN A 212 -15.91 -22.73 2.79
CA ASN A 212 -15.22 -23.95 2.41
C ASN A 212 -14.13 -24.31 3.44
N HIS A 213 -13.72 -25.56 3.48
CA HIS A 213 -12.65 -26.03 4.35
C HIS A 213 -11.61 -26.81 3.55
N ALA A 214 -10.34 -26.63 3.87
CA ALA A 214 -9.22 -27.40 3.34
C ALA A 214 -8.19 -27.63 4.44
N ALA A 215 -7.34 -28.63 4.29
CA ALA A 215 -6.33 -28.93 5.31
C ALA A 215 -5.20 -27.88 5.36
N ASN A 216 -4.98 -27.16 4.25
CA ASN A 216 -3.98 -26.10 4.15
C ASN A 216 -4.31 -25.14 2.97
N ALA A 217 -3.53 -24.05 2.85
CA ALA A 217 -3.74 -23.04 1.81
C ALA A 217 -3.51 -23.56 0.39
N GLN A 218 -2.60 -24.50 0.19
CA GLN A 218 -2.33 -25.11 -1.13
C GLN A 218 -3.52 -25.94 -1.62
N GLU A 219 -4.09 -26.76 -0.75
CA GLU A 219 -5.30 -27.52 -1.07
C GLU A 219 -6.50 -26.60 -1.38
N ALA A 220 -6.64 -25.50 -0.62
CA ALA A 220 -7.71 -24.53 -0.84
C ALA A 220 -7.65 -23.90 -2.25
N ILE A 221 -6.46 -23.49 -2.69
CA ILE A 221 -6.31 -22.85 -4.00
C ILE A 221 -6.34 -23.88 -5.15
N GLU A 222 -5.80 -25.08 -4.95
CA GLU A 222 -5.88 -26.18 -5.92
C GLU A 222 -7.33 -26.62 -6.18
N ALA A 223 -8.13 -26.72 -5.14
CA ALA A 223 -9.56 -27.00 -5.24
C ALA A 223 -10.28 -25.91 -6.04
N SER A 224 -9.93 -24.64 -5.84
CA SER A 224 -10.48 -23.53 -6.62
C SER A 224 -10.14 -23.63 -8.10
N TYR A 225 -8.89 -23.94 -8.42
CA TYR A 225 -8.43 -24.11 -9.82
C TYR A 225 -9.08 -25.33 -10.49
N ALA A 226 -9.31 -26.42 -9.75
CA ALA A 226 -10.02 -27.58 -10.26
C ALA A 226 -11.50 -27.27 -10.61
N ASP A 227 -12.08 -26.23 -9.98
CA ASP A 227 -13.42 -25.70 -10.26
C ASP A 227 -13.40 -24.57 -11.31
N ASP A 228 -12.34 -24.40 -12.09
CA ASP A 228 -12.15 -23.33 -13.08
C ASP A 228 -12.26 -21.90 -12.47
N LYS A 229 -11.99 -21.73 -11.18
CA LYS A 229 -11.96 -20.43 -10.52
C LYS A 229 -10.52 -20.00 -10.29
N THR A 230 -10.18 -18.83 -10.86
CA THR A 230 -8.87 -18.21 -10.72
C THR A 230 -8.71 -17.55 -9.34
N ASP A 231 -7.53 -17.01 -9.07
CA ASP A 231 -7.17 -16.32 -7.83
C ASP A 231 -8.21 -15.29 -7.40
N GLU A 232 -8.71 -14.49 -8.33
CA GLU A 232 -9.69 -13.43 -8.03
C GLU A 232 -10.97 -13.99 -7.39
N PHE A 233 -11.37 -15.21 -7.77
CA PHE A 233 -12.67 -15.80 -7.44
C PHE A 233 -12.60 -16.98 -6.47
N VAL A 234 -11.49 -17.18 -5.78
CA VAL A 234 -11.37 -18.21 -4.73
C VAL A 234 -12.45 -17.97 -3.68
N LEU A 235 -13.35 -18.94 -3.53
CA LEU A 235 -14.38 -18.88 -2.48
C LEU A 235 -13.70 -18.88 -1.09
N PRO A 236 -14.19 -18.08 -0.13
CA PRO A 236 -13.63 -18.07 1.22
C PRO A 236 -13.51 -19.47 1.80
N CYS A 237 -12.29 -19.87 2.14
CA CYS A 237 -11.91 -21.19 2.59
C CYS A 237 -11.12 -21.11 3.89
N VAL A 238 -11.57 -21.81 4.92
CA VAL A 238 -10.88 -21.93 6.22
C VAL A 238 -9.85 -23.05 6.11
N THR A 239 -8.61 -22.74 6.52
CA THR A 239 -7.47 -23.68 6.41
C THR A 239 -6.81 -24.01 7.74
N CYS A 240 -7.30 -23.41 8.85
CA CYS A 240 -6.78 -23.67 10.17
C CYS A 240 -7.88 -23.53 11.22
N GLU A 241 -8.14 -24.60 11.96
CA GLU A 241 -9.00 -24.53 13.15
C GLU A 241 -8.34 -23.65 14.22
N GLY A 242 -9.16 -22.80 14.86
CA GLY A 242 -8.69 -21.86 15.90
C GLY A 242 -8.12 -20.55 15.36
N GLY A 243 -7.99 -20.37 14.04
CA GLY A 243 -7.52 -19.13 13.41
C GLY A 243 -8.58 -18.05 13.25
N ARG A 244 -9.70 -18.13 13.97
CA ARG A 244 -10.80 -17.14 13.91
C ARG A 244 -10.47 -15.91 14.72
N VAL A 245 -10.84 -14.74 14.22
CA VAL A 245 -10.71 -13.48 14.95
C VAL A 245 -11.66 -13.44 16.14
N GLN A 246 -11.12 -13.18 17.33
CA GLN A 246 -11.82 -13.11 18.60
C GLN A 246 -11.70 -11.71 19.24
N ASP A 247 -12.55 -11.45 20.24
CA ASP A 247 -12.43 -10.22 21.01
C ASP A 247 -11.09 -10.15 21.76
N GLY A 248 -10.46 -8.99 21.68
CA GLY A 248 -9.13 -8.72 22.25
C GLY A 248 -7.95 -9.08 21.35
N ASP A 249 -8.19 -9.67 20.17
CA ASP A 249 -7.13 -9.92 19.19
C ASP A 249 -6.69 -8.62 18.51
N THR A 250 -5.50 -8.65 17.92
CA THR A 250 -5.03 -7.59 17.02
C THR A 250 -5.21 -8.03 15.57
N VAL A 251 -5.83 -7.17 14.76
CA VAL A 251 -5.98 -7.37 13.31
C VAL A 251 -5.18 -6.30 12.59
N ILE A 252 -4.25 -6.69 11.73
CA ILE A 252 -3.45 -5.78 10.90
C ILE A 252 -3.85 -6.00 9.44
N PHE A 253 -4.42 -4.97 8.81
CA PHE A 253 -4.78 -5.03 7.40
C PHE A 253 -3.58 -4.57 6.55
N MET A 254 -2.99 -5.51 5.83
CA MET A 254 -1.71 -5.37 5.13
C MET A 254 -1.76 -4.49 3.87
N ASN A 255 -2.94 -4.16 3.38
CA ASN A 255 -3.10 -3.32 2.21
C ASN A 255 -2.72 -1.86 2.52
N PHE A 256 -2.01 -1.21 1.60
CA PHE A 256 -1.67 0.22 1.71
C PHE A 256 -2.49 1.12 0.78
N ARG A 257 -3.23 0.55 -0.19
CA ARG A 257 -4.14 1.30 -1.07
C ARG A 257 -5.56 1.30 -0.49
N PRO A 258 -6.21 2.49 -0.36
CA PRO A 258 -7.45 2.65 0.39
C PRO A 258 -8.70 2.06 -0.25
N ASP A 259 -8.84 2.18 -1.58
CA ASP A 259 -10.12 2.04 -2.29
C ASP A 259 -10.85 0.71 -2.03
N ARG A 260 -10.11 -0.41 -1.92
CA ARG A 260 -10.64 -1.74 -1.67
C ARG A 260 -10.40 -2.26 -0.24
N ALA A 261 -9.84 -1.42 0.63
CA ALA A 261 -9.64 -1.77 2.03
C ALA A 261 -10.74 -1.19 2.95
N ARG A 262 -11.44 -0.14 2.49
CA ARG A 262 -12.43 0.59 3.29
C ARG A 262 -13.57 -0.27 3.79
N GLN A 263 -14.14 -1.11 2.93
CA GLN A 263 -15.35 -1.88 3.28
C GLN A 263 -15.05 -2.91 4.37
N MET A 264 -14.05 -3.75 4.18
CA MET A 264 -13.67 -4.73 5.21
C MET A 264 -13.26 -4.05 6.51
N THR A 265 -12.52 -2.94 6.44
CA THR A 265 -12.20 -2.16 7.65
C THR A 265 -13.45 -1.63 8.33
N ARG A 266 -14.43 -1.12 7.58
CA ARG A 266 -15.71 -0.64 8.13
C ARG A 266 -16.50 -1.76 8.80
N ILE A 267 -16.50 -2.95 8.22
CA ILE A 267 -17.13 -4.13 8.81
C ILE A 267 -16.52 -4.44 10.19
N PHE A 268 -15.22 -4.34 10.36
CA PHE A 268 -14.56 -4.59 11.64
C PHE A 268 -14.65 -3.42 12.62
N CYS A 269 -14.67 -2.18 12.15
CA CYS A 269 -14.42 -1.01 12.98
C CYS A 269 -15.66 -0.14 13.27
N ASP A 270 -16.64 -0.11 12.38
CA ASP A 270 -17.79 0.80 12.50
C ASP A 270 -18.93 0.16 13.27
N ASP A 271 -19.27 0.73 14.43
CA ASP A 271 -20.41 0.28 15.22
C ASP A 271 -21.75 0.53 14.50
N ALA A 272 -21.81 1.54 13.63
CA ALA A 272 -22.99 1.89 12.83
C ALA A 272 -23.11 1.11 11.51
N PHE A 273 -22.23 0.14 11.25
CA PHE A 273 -22.28 -0.67 10.03
C PHE A 273 -23.60 -1.47 9.94
N THR A 274 -24.26 -1.38 8.79
CA THR A 274 -25.57 -2.01 8.52
C THR A 274 -25.62 -2.83 7.23
N GLY A 275 -24.49 -3.09 6.58
CA GLY A 275 -24.43 -3.82 5.30
C GLY A 275 -24.90 -5.28 5.42
N PHE A 276 -24.65 -5.92 6.56
CA PHE A 276 -25.18 -7.22 6.96
C PHE A 276 -25.18 -7.35 8.49
N GLU A 277 -25.86 -8.37 9.01
CA GLU A 277 -25.90 -8.62 10.45
C GLU A 277 -24.62 -9.31 10.94
N ARG A 278 -23.86 -8.65 11.81
CA ARG A 278 -22.72 -9.26 12.51
C ARG A 278 -23.23 -10.03 13.73
N ARG A 279 -23.24 -11.35 13.63
CA ARG A 279 -23.69 -12.23 14.71
C ARG A 279 -22.86 -12.01 15.99
N GLY A 280 -23.52 -11.60 17.07
CA GLY A 280 -22.85 -11.25 18.33
C GLY A 280 -22.24 -9.85 18.33
N GLY A 281 -22.59 -9.00 17.36
CA GLY A 281 -22.10 -7.61 17.25
C GLY A 281 -20.71 -7.49 16.64
N ARG A 282 -20.13 -6.28 16.70
CA ARG A 282 -18.78 -6.00 16.24
C ARG A 282 -17.75 -6.68 17.13
N LYS A 283 -16.74 -7.31 16.54
CA LYS A 283 -15.59 -7.83 17.28
C LYS A 283 -14.79 -6.69 17.89
N GLN A 284 -14.50 -6.79 19.17
CA GLN A 284 -13.70 -5.81 19.91
C GLN A 284 -12.21 -6.13 19.72
N VAL A 285 -11.64 -5.72 18.58
CA VAL A 285 -10.26 -5.98 18.20
C VAL A 285 -9.42 -4.70 18.22
N HIS A 286 -8.12 -4.83 18.37
CA HIS A 286 -7.15 -3.77 18.06
C HIS A 286 -6.91 -3.77 16.55
N TYR A 287 -7.61 -2.91 15.82
CA TYR A 287 -7.52 -2.89 14.36
C TYR A 287 -6.49 -1.89 13.86
N VAL A 288 -5.55 -2.35 13.05
CA VAL A 288 -4.47 -1.53 12.48
C VAL A 288 -4.56 -1.55 10.95
N CYS A 289 -4.68 -0.37 10.36
CA CYS A 289 -4.55 -0.15 8.93
C CYS A 289 -3.09 0.15 8.59
N MET A 290 -2.52 -0.51 7.58
CA MET A 290 -1.15 -0.19 7.14
C MET A 290 -1.05 1.23 6.60
N ALA A 291 -2.09 1.75 5.94
CA ALA A 291 -2.20 3.15 5.52
C ALA A 291 -3.55 3.71 5.95
N GLU A 292 -3.74 5.01 5.87
CA GLU A 292 -5.05 5.62 6.11
C GLU A 292 -6.00 5.31 4.94
N TYR A 293 -7.10 4.63 5.23
CA TYR A 293 -8.11 4.30 4.21
C TYR A 293 -9.25 5.30 4.16
N ASP A 294 -9.57 5.88 5.30
CA ASP A 294 -10.62 6.89 5.48
C ASP A 294 -10.37 7.60 6.83
N ALA A 295 -10.16 8.91 6.79
CA ALA A 295 -9.89 9.71 7.98
C ALA A 295 -11.06 9.70 9.00
N THR A 296 -12.26 9.29 8.58
CA THR A 296 -13.44 9.19 9.44
C THR A 296 -13.66 7.78 10.01
N MET A 297 -12.79 6.83 9.69
CA MET A 297 -12.92 5.44 10.14
C MET A 297 -12.75 5.33 11.65
N PRO A 298 -13.77 4.87 12.40
CA PRO A 298 -13.66 4.73 13.85
C PRO A 298 -12.88 3.47 14.23
N ASN A 299 -12.45 3.40 15.50
CA ASN A 299 -11.93 2.20 16.14
C ASN A 299 -10.78 1.49 15.41
N CYS A 300 -9.96 2.26 14.68
CA CYS A 300 -8.73 1.76 14.06
C CYS A 300 -7.57 2.73 14.27
N GLU A 301 -6.35 2.21 14.16
CA GLU A 301 -5.12 3.00 14.17
C GLU A 301 -4.39 2.83 12.83
N VAL A 302 -3.60 3.82 12.44
CA VAL A 302 -2.88 3.83 11.15
C VAL A 302 -1.39 3.72 11.39
N ALA A 303 -0.76 2.67 10.83
CA ALA A 303 0.67 2.43 10.99
C ALA A 303 1.54 3.42 10.20
N TYR A 304 1.13 3.75 8.98
CA TYR A 304 1.80 4.71 8.10
C TYR A 304 0.80 5.76 7.62
N PRO A 305 0.53 6.80 8.45
CA PRO A 305 -0.39 7.87 8.08
C PRO A 305 0.15 8.69 6.90
N PRO A 306 -0.70 9.47 6.21
CA PRO A 306 -0.28 10.41 5.19
C PRO A 306 0.79 11.35 5.73
N VAL A 307 1.83 11.60 4.92
CA VAL A 307 2.88 12.56 5.29
C VAL A 307 2.39 13.97 4.99
N GLU A 308 2.20 14.78 6.04
CA GLU A 308 1.92 16.18 5.86
C GLU A 308 3.19 16.91 5.34
N LEU A 309 3.09 17.46 4.13
CA LEU A 309 4.18 18.20 3.52
C LEU A 309 4.23 19.63 4.06
N LYS A 310 5.10 19.88 5.04
CA LYS A 310 5.40 21.21 5.57
C LYS A 310 6.61 21.82 4.88
N ASN A 311 6.73 23.16 4.92
CA ASN A 311 7.83 23.90 4.28
C ASN A 311 7.96 23.65 2.78
N VAL A 312 6.84 23.47 2.08
CA VAL A 312 6.84 23.42 0.62
C VAL A 312 7.24 24.77 0.03
N LEU A 313 7.76 24.78 -1.19
CA LEU A 313 8.29 25.97 -1.85
C LEU A 313 7.33 27.18 -1.77
N GLY A 314 6.04 26.95 -2.02
CA GLY A 314 5.03 28.00 -1.96
C GLY A 314 4.86 28.62 -0.58
N GLN A 315 4.81 27.78 0.45
CA GLN A 315 4.75 28.21 1.84
C GLN A 315 6.00 29.00 2.22
N TYR A 316 7.17 28.46 1.94
CA TYR A 316 8.45 29.09 2.26
C TYR A 316 8.61 30.48 1.60
N LEU A 317 8.25 30.60 0.31
CA LEU A 317 8.28 31.91 -0.39
C LEU A 317 7.31 32.90 0.24
N SER A 318 6.09 32.49 0.57
CA SER A 318 5.08 33.33 1.21
C SER A 318 5.52 33.84 2.57
N GLU A 319 6.02 32.98 3.43
CA GLU A 319 6.53 33.30 4.76
C GLU A 319 7.74 34.28 4.72
N ASN A 320 8.50 34.24 3.63
CA ASN A 320 9.60 35.16 3.37
C ASN A 320 9.18 36.41 2.57
N GLY A 321 7.88 36.73 2.51
CA GLY A 321 7.34 37.94 1.89
C GLY A 321 7.58 38.03 0.38
N LYS A 322 7.72 36.90 -0.31
CA LYS A 322 7.85 36.81 -1.79
C LYS A 322 6.49 36.62 -2.43
N THR A 323 6.28 37.32 -3.53
CA THR A 323 5.11 37.10 -4.39
C THR A 323 5.42 36.02 -5.40
N GLN A 324 4.46 35.15 -5.71
CA GLN A 324 4.62 34.07 -6.66
C GLN A 324 3.38 33.92 -7.55
N LEU A 325 3.60 33.49 -8.77
CA LEU A 325 2.59 33.08 -9.72
C LEU A 325 2.88 31.66 -10.14
N ARG A 326 1.86 30.80 -10.14
CA ARG A 326 1.90 29.46 -10.70
C ARG A 326 0.92 29.39 -11.86
N ILE A 327 1.38 28.93 -13.00
CA ILE A 327 0.60 28.86 -14.22
C ILE A 327 0.99 27.64 -15.01
N ALA A 328 0.01 26.96 -15.59
CA ALA A 328 0.21 25.79 -16.45
C ALA A 328 -0.96 25.66 -17.43
N GLU A 329 -0.83 24.77 -18.39
CA GLU A 329 -1.97 24.35 -19.21
C GLU A 329 -2.96 23.52 -18.37
N THR A 330 -4.17 23.26 -18.91
CA THR A 330 -5.29 22.68 -18.15
C THR A 330 -4.97 21.33 -17.49
N GLU A 331 -4.26 20.45 -18.16
CA GLU A 331 -3.91 19.12 -17.62
C GLU A 331 -2.88 19.20 -16.48
N LYS A 332 -2.11 20.28 -16.42
CA LYS A 332 -1.10 20.51 -15.38
C LYS A 332 -1.58 21.41 -14.23
N TYR A 333 -2.87 21.78 -14.22
CA TYR A 333 -3.44 22.57 -13.12
C TYR A 333 -3.18 21.95 -11.74
N ALA A 334 -3.51 20.67 -11.57
CA ALA A 334 -3.30 19.97 -10.31
C ALA A 334 -1.81 19.91 -9.90
N HIS A 335 -0.93 19.74 -10.89
CA HIS A 335 0.50 19.58 -10.66
C HIS A 335 1.16 20.86 -10.12
N VAL A 336 0.76 22.04 -10.59
CA VAL A 336 1.29 23.30 -10.11
C VAL A 336 0.53 23.86 -8.90
N THR A 337 -0.53 23.21 -8.44
CA THR A 337 -1.32 23.61 -7.27
C THR A 337 -1.24 22.60 -6.14
N PHE A 338 -1.85 21.43 -6.29
CA PHE A 338 -1.97 20.45 -5.21
C PHE A 338 -0.67 19.67 -4.95
N PHE A 339 0.11 19.40 -6.00
CA PHE A 339 1.30 18.56 -5.90
C PHE A 339 2.60 19.39 -5.75
N PHE A 340 2.54 20.69 -5.88
CA PHE A 340 3.73 21.56 -5.82
C PHE A 340 3.77 22.31 -4.45
#